data_a998c791a50f85ef5694e1573d9edb2c
#
_entry.id   a998c791a50f85ef5694e1573d9edb2c
#
_cell.length_a   1.000
_cell.length_b   1.000
_cell.length_c   1.000
_cell.angle_alpha   90.00
_cell.angle_beta   90.00
_cell.angle_gamma   90.00
#
_symmetry.space_group_name_H-M   'P 1'
#
loop_
_entity.id
_entity.type
_entity.pdbx_description
1 polymer ?
#
loop_
_entity_poly.entity_id
_entity_poly.type
_entity_poly.pdbx_seq_one_letter_code
_entity_poly.pdbx_strand_id
1 'polypeptide(L)'
;MIEKRHTVRKYLDKPLDVDLVSLLNARIEQNNKLYDLTFKLVTNESDGISSLAKIMSNNTVQNYIILAGKECSSLDEKIGYCGADLILYAQSLGLNTWWCGGMFNGKNALKHLDDKDVRVNGVIAIGYGKTQGVPHKSKTADQISHYQGVVPDWFNAGIKLYYWHQVL
;
A
#
# COMPACT_ATOMS: atom_id res chain seq x y z
N MET A 1 8.56 7.44 10.45
CA MET A 1 8.25 6.31 9.53
C MET A 1 7.85 6.85 8.15
N ILE A 2 6.91 7.77 8.07
CA ILE A 2 6.42 8.40 6.84
C ILE A 2 7.57 8.89 5.93
N GLU A 3 8.51 9.67 6.44
CA GLU A 3 9.63 10.24 5.66
C GLU A 3 10.62 9.18 5.12
N LYS A 4 10.68 8.01 5.76
CA LYS A 4 11.62 6.94 5.38
C LYS A 4 11.01 5.93 4.41
N ARG A 5 9.68 5.92 4.27
CA ARG A 5 9.00 4.97 3.40
C ARG A 5 9.04 5.43 1.95
N HIS A 6 9.52 4.57 1.08
CA HIS A 6 9.48 4.78 -0.36
C HIS A 6 8.87 3.56 -1.06
N THR A 7 8.30 3.76 -2.24
CA THR A 7 7.80 2.66 -3.07
C THR A 7 8.98 1.82 -3.58
N VAL A 8 8.93 0.51 -3.34
CA VAL A 8 9.94 -0.44 -3.83
C VAL A 8 9.24 -1.52 -4.67
N ARG A 9 9.70 -1.70 -5.90
CA ARG A 9 9.10 -2.62 -6.88
C ARG A 9 9.88 -3.89 -7.10
N LYS A 10 11.14 -3.94 -6.66
CA LYS A 10 12.02 -5.10 -6.83
C LYS A 10 12.40 -5.67 -5.48
N TYR A 11 12.17 -6.94 -5.29
CA TYR A 11 12.34 -7.63 -4.01
C TYR A 11 13.47 -8.67 -4.10
N LEU A 12 14.01 -9.01 -2.95
CA LEU A 12 14.91 -10.16 -2.79
C LEU A 12 14.11 -11.44 -2.92
N ASP A 13 14.74 -12.49 -3.42
CA ASP A 13 14.19 -13.84 -3.42
C ASP A 13 14.36 -14.46 -2.03
N LYS A 14 13.56 -13.94 -1.10
CA LYS A 14 13.56 -14.36 0.31
C LYS A 14 12.10 -14.44 0.79
N PRO A 15 11.66 -15.60 1.32
CA PRO A 15 10.34 -15.72 1.92
C PRO A 15 10.22 -14.80 3.13
N LEU A 16 9.02 -14.36 3.45
CA LEU A 16 8.74 -13.62 4.68
C LEU A 16 8.94 -14.53 5.89
N ASP A 17 9.61 -14.02 6.90
CA ASP A 17 9.78 -14.73 8.17
C ASP A 17 8.41 -15.00 8.82
N VAL A 18 8.23 -16.17 9.43
CA VAL A 18 6.93 -16.62 9.99
C VAL A 18 6.39 -15.64 11.03
N ASP A 19 7.27 -15.07 11.86
CA ASP A 19 6.87 -14.09 12.87
C ASP A 19 6.31 -12.80 12.20
N LEU A 20 6.92 -12.35 11.11
CA LEU A 20 6.45 -11.19 10.36
C LEU A 20 5.10 -11.45 9.68
N VAL A 21 4.90 -12.66 9.14
CA VAL A 21 3.60 -13.08 8.59
C VAL A 21 2.54 -13.05 9.68
N SER A 22 2.84 -13.54 10.88
CA SER A 22 1.93 -13.54 12.01
C SER A 22 1.56 -12.12 12.45
N LEU A 23 2.54 -11.22 12.54
CA LEU A 23 2.34 -9.81 12.89
C LEU A 23 1.49 -9.08 11.84
N LEU A 24 1.78 -9.30 10.56
CA LEU A 24 1.00 -8.72 9.45
C LEU A 24 -0.45 -9.20 9.46
N ASN A 25 -0.67 -10.51 9.64
CA ASN A 25 -2.02 -11.08 9.71
C ASN A 25 -2.80 -10.53 10.90
N ALA A 26 -2.19 -10.40 12.07
CA ALA A 26 -2.83 -9.80 13.25
C ALA A 26 -3.26 -8.35 12.99
N ARG A 27 -2.40 -7.54 12.30
CA ARG A 27 -2.75 -6.16 11.94
C ARG A 27 -3.85 -6.10 10.90
N ILE A 28 -3.82 -6.98 9.90
CA ILE A 28 -4.87 -7.11 8.88
C ILE A 28 -6.20 -7.47 9.53
N GLU A 29 -6.21 -8.45 10.42
CA GLU A 29 -7.43 -8.87 11.14
C GLU A 29 -8.02 -7.74 12.00
N GLN A 30 -7.17 -6.98 12.68
CA GLN A 30 -7.59 -5.79 13.43
C GLN A 30 -8.28 -4.76 12.51
N ASN A 31 -7.68 -4.45 11.35
CA ASN A 31 -8.24 -3.53 10.39
C ASN A 31 -9.56 -4.06 9.80
N ASN A 32 -9.61 -5.34 9.43
CA ASN A 32 -10.81 -5.97 8.91
C ASN A 32 -11.97 -5.85 9.90
N LYS A 33 -11.72 -6.15 11.17
CA LYS A 33 -12.73 -6.10 12.23
C LYS A 33 -13.22 -4.68 12.51
N LEU A 34 -12.32 -3.69 12.54
CA LEU A 34 -12.67 -2.31 12.90
C LEU A 34 -13.39 -1.57 11.77
N TYR A 35 -13.07 -1.89 10.51
CA TYR A 35 -13.55 -1.14 9.34
C TYR A 35 -14.47 -1.96 8.42
N ASP A 36 -14.82 -3.19 8.81
CA ASP A 36 -15.63 -4.12 8.00
C ASP A 36 -15.00 -4.31 6.59
N LEU A 37 -13.73 -4.75 6.59
CA LEU A 37 -12.96 -5.01 5.38
C LEU A 37 -12.64 -6.51 5.23
N THR A 38 -12.14 -6.87 4.05
CA THR A 38 -11.77 -8.27 3.71
C THR A 38 -10.35 -8.30 3.13
N PHE A 39 -9.41 -7.67 3.83
CA PHE A 39 -7.99 -7.72 3.45
C PHE A 39 -7.42 -9.10 3.76
N LYS A 40 -6.49 -9.56 2.92
CA LYS A 40 -5.81 -10.85 3.12
C LYS A 40 -4.37 -10.80 2.63
N LEU A 41 -3.44 -11.29 3.42
CA LEU A 41 -2.06 -11.53 3.01
C LEU A 41 -1.98 -12.84 2.24
N VAL A 42 -1.38 -12.81 1.06
CA VAL A 42 -1.04 -13.97 0.23
C VAL A 42 0.47 -14.06 0.15
N THR A 43 1.03 -15.21 0.49
CA THR A 43 2.48 -15.46 0.53
C THR A 43 2.89 -16.50 -0.50
N ASN A 44 4.12 -16.39 -1.02
CA ASN A 44 4.71 -17.29 -2.01
C ASN A 44 3.92 -17.38 -3.32
N GLU A 45 3.16 -16.36 -3.63
CA GLU A 45 2.38 -16.25 -4.86
C GLU A 45 2.40 -14.82 -5.42
N SER A 46 2.17 -14.68 -6.71
CA SER A 46 2.13 -13.40 -7.40
C SER A 46 0.99 -13.29 -8.41
N ASP A 47 0.01 -14.17 -8.33
CA ASP A 47 -1.08 -14.26 -9.31
C ASP A 47 -2.06 -13.08 -9.24
N GLY A 48 -2.16 -12.41 -8.09
CA GLY A 48 -2.89 -11.14 -7.91
C GLY A 48 -2.19 -9.94 -8.54
N ILE A 49 -0.93 -10.06 -8.96
CA ILE A 49 -0.16 -9.03 -9.65
C ILE A 49 -0.39 -9.14 -11.17
N SER A 50 -0.69 -8.03 -11.85
CA SER A 50 -0.88 -8.02 -13.30
C SER A 50 0.43 -8.33 -14.05
N SER A 51 0.32 -8.80 -15.31
CA SER A 51 1.49 -9.10 -16.14
C SER A 51 2.40 -7.89 -16.32
N LEU A 52 1.83 -6.69 -16.49
CA LEU A 52 2.61 -5.46 -16.61
C LEU A 52 3.40 -5.15 -15.33
N ALA A 53 2.76 -5.28 -14.17
CA ALA A 53 3.43 -5.07 -12.89
C ALA A 53 4.52 -6.13 -12.63
N LYS A 54 4.32 -7.37 -13.06
CA LYS A 54 5.35 -8.42 -13.01
C LYS A 54 6.58 -8.04 -13.83
N ILE A 55 6.40 -7.52 -15.04
CA ILE A 55 7.51 -7.03 -15.87
C ILE A 55 8.24 -5.88 -15.16
N MET A 56 7.52 -4.88 -14.64
CA MET A 56 8.11 -3.74 -13.93
C MET A 56 8.89 -4.14 -12.68
N SER A 57 8.48 -5.22 -12.01
CA SER A 57 9.16 -5.76 -10.83
C SER A 57 10.23 -6.80 -11.18
N ASN A 58 10.48 -7.11 -12.45
CA ASN A 58 11.32 -8.22 -12.90
C ASN A 58 10.86 -9.57 -12.31
N ASN A 59 9.56 -9.79 -12.16
CA ASN A 59 8.94 -10.98 -11.57
C ASN A 59 9.44 -11.31 -10.14
N THR A 60 9.83 -10.30 -9.38
CA THR A 60 10.37 -10.49 -8.02
C THR A 60 9.32 -10.38 -6.90
N VAL A 61 8.07 -10.06 -7.24
CA VAL A 61 6.97 -10.05 -6.25
C VAL A 61 6.57 -11.48 -5.94
N GLN A 62 6.62 -11.86 -4.66
CA GLN A 62 6.23 -13.18 -4.16
C GLN A 62 5.13 -13.12 -3.11
N ASN A 63 4.84 -11.93 -2.58
CA ASN A 63 3.82 -11.77 -1.56
C ASN A 63 3.05 -10.48 -1.82
N TYR A 64 1.77 -10.49 -1.49
CA TYR A 64 0.93 -9.29 -1.60
C TYR A 64 -0.23 -9.31 -0.62
N ILE A 65 -0.73 -8.14 -0.26
CA ILE A 65 -1.94 -7.97 0.54
C ILE A 65 -3.07 -7.59 -0.41
N ILE A 66 -4.17 -8.31 -0.38
CA ILE A 66 -5.39 -7.99 -1.11
C ILE A 66 -6.14 -6.89 -0.35
N LEU A 67 -6.55 -5.85 -1.07
CA LEU A 67 -7.34 -4.76 -0.55
C LEU A 67 -8.77 -4.91 -1.05
N ALA A 68 -9.67 -5.40 -0.20
CA ALA A 68 -11.04 -5.69 -0.55
C ALA A 68 -12.01 -5.38 0.59
N GLY A 69 -13.28 -5.22 0.25
CA GLY A 69 -14.37 -5.07 1.21
C GLY A 69 -15.72 -5.07 0.50
N LYS A 70 -16.80 -5.14 1.27
CA LYS A 70 -18.16 -5.03 0.75
C LYS A 70 -18.42 -3.63 0.21
N GLU A 71 -19.14 -3.56 -0.91
CA GLU A 71 -19.47 -2.29 -1.54
C GLU A 71 -20.27 -1.39 -0.59
N CYS A 72 -19.77 -0.19 -0.33
CA CYS A 72 -20.44 0.86 0.42
C CYS A 72 -19.86 2.22 0.07
N SER A 73 -20.54 3.30 0.40
CA SER A 73 -20.14 4.68 0.07
C SER A 73 -18.78 5.11 0.64
N SER A 74 -18.32 4.48 1.72
CA SER A 74 -17.04 4.78 2.38
C SER A 74 -15.96 3.72 2.14
N LEU A 75 -16.18 2.76 1.23
CA LEU A 75 -15.22 1.66 1.02
C LEU A 75 -13.84 2.16 0.60
N ASP A 76 -13.79 3.10 -0.35
CA ASP A 76 -12.51 3.60 -0.86
C ASP A 76 -11.71 4.36 0.21
N GLU A 77 -12.38 5.11 1.08
CA GLU A 77 -11.77 5.80 2.21
C GLU A 77 -11.19 4.80 3.23
N LYS A 78 -11.99 3.78 3.59
CA LYS A 78 -11.56 2.71 4.51
C LYS A 78 -10.34 1.96 3.96
N ILE A 79 -10.37 1.59 2.68
CA ILE A 79 -9.26 0.92 2.00
C ILE A 79 -8.02 1.81 1.97
N GLY A 80 -8.19 3.08 1.64
CA GLY A 80 -7.09 4.06 1.64
C GLY A 80 -6.44 4.19 3.02
N TYR A 81 -7.24 4.36 4.05
CA TYR A 81 -6.76 4.50 5.44
C TYR A 81 -6.05 3.23 5.94
N CYS A 82 -6.71 2.07 5.85
CA CYS A 82 -6.15 0.82 6.33
C CYS A 82 -4.97 0.32 5.48
N GLY A 83 -5.00 0.58 4.17
CA GLY A 83 -3.87 0.26 3.30
C GLY A 83 -2.63 1.11 3.62
N ALA A 84 -2.81 2.40 3.91
CA ALA A 84 -1.73 3.27 4.36
C ALA A 84 -1.16 2.83 5.71
N ASP A 85 -2.02 2.44 6.66
CA ASP A 85 -1.62 1.85 7.93
C ASP A 85 -0.73 0.62 7.74
N LEU A 86 -1.14 -0.32 6.90
CA LEU A 86 -0.39 -1.55 6.61
C LEU A 86 0.96 -1.26 5.94
N ILE A 87 1.03 -0.28 5.04
CA ILE A 87 2.28 0.15 4.41
C ILE A 87 3.27 0.68 5.46
N LEU A 88 2.80 1.52 6.38
CA LEU A 88 3.64 2.10 7.44
C LEU A 88 4.04 1.03 8.46
N TYR A 89 3.13 0.13 8.78
CA TYR A 89 3.42 -1.01 9.65
C TYR A 89 4.46 -1.95 9.04
N ALA A 90 4.31 -2.32 7.77
CA ALA A 90 5.30 -3.11 7.04
C ALA A 90 6.69 -2.45 7.05
N GLN A 91 6.74 -1.12 6.85
CA GLN A 91 7.99 -0.35 6.93
C GLN A 91 8.61 -0.41 8.33
N SER A 92 7.81 -0.41 9.40
CA SER A 92 8.32 -0.55 10.79
C SER A 92 8.92 -1.92 11.07
N LEU A 93 8.46 -2.93 10.34
CA LEU A 93 8.96 -4.30 10.38
C LEU A 93 10.17 -4.53 9.45
N GLY A 94 10.68 -3.50 8.78
CA GLY A 94 11.80 -3.61 7.84
C GLY A 94 11.42 -4.15 6.45
N LEU A 95 10.13 -4.21 6.14
CA LEU A 95 9.61 -4.63 4.84
C LEU A 95 9.34 -3.43 3.94
N ASN A 96 9.44 -3.65 2.64
CA ASN A 96 9.13 -2.65 1.62
C ASN A 96 7.84 -3.01 0.90
N THR A 97 7.18 -1.98 0.37
CA THR A 97 5.86 -2.14 -0.25
C THR A 97 5.73 -1.40 -1.57
N TRP A 98 4.80 -1.87 -2.39
CA TRP A 98 4.34 -1.19 -3.59
C TRP A 98 2.82 -1.33 -3.73
N TRP A 99 2.10 -0.23 -3.66
CA TRP A 99 0.66 -0.19 -3.91
C TRP A 99 0.35 -0.30 -5.39
N CYS A 100 -0.41 -1.32 -5.80
CA CYS A 100 -0.84 -1.58 -7.16
C CYS A 100 -2.36 -1.36 -7.25
N GLY A 101 -2.80 -0.11 -7.49
CA GLY A 101 -4.22 0.25 -7.61
C GLY A 101 -4.79 0.04 -9.02
N GLY A 102 -3.94 0.09 -10.07
CA GLY A 102 -4.35 -0.12 -11.46
C GLY A 102 -3.63 -1.27 -12.17
N MET A 103 -2.65 -1.88 -11.51
CA MET A 103 -1.81 -2.94 -12.09
C MET A 103 -1.92 -4.24 -11.28
N PHE A 104 -3.14 -4.69 -11.01
CA PHE A 104 -3.43 -5.94 -10.30
C PHE A 104 -4.39 -6.82 -11.11
N ASN A 105 -4.49 -8.10 -10.72
CA ASN A 105 -5.42 -9.05 -11.28
C ASN A 105 -6.52 -9.35 -10.26
N GLY A 106 -7.61 -8.57 -10.30
CA GLY A 106 -8.70 -8.68 -9.33
C GLY A 106 -9.39 -10.05 -9.35
N LYS A 107 -9.49 -10.70 -10.52
CA LYS A 107 -10.10 -12.05 -10.62
C LYS A 107 -9.27 -13.10 -9.87
N ASN A 108 -7.96 -13.03 -10.00
CA ASN A 108 -7.10 -13.97 -9.28
C ASN A 108 -7.02 -13.63 -7.80
N ALA A 109 -6.88 -12.34 -7.44
CA ALA A 109 -6.91 -11.92 -6.04
C ALA A 109 -8.20 -12.39 -5.33
N LEU A 110 -9.35 -12.27 -5.98
CA LEU A 110 -10.64 -12.71 -5.44
C LEU A 110 -10.68 -14.22 -5.12
N LYS A 111 -9.92 -15.06 -5.84
CA LYS A 111 -9.89 -16.51 -5.56
C LYS A 111 -9.35 -16.84 -4.17
N HIS A 112 -8.45 -16.01 -3.65
CA HIS A 112 -7.84 -16.19 -2.34
C HIS A 112 -8.74 -15.74 -1.18
N LEU A 113 -9.79 -14.95 -1.43
CA LEU A 113 -10.74 -14.52 -0.41
C LEU A 113 -11.82 -15.58 -0.20
N ASP A 114 -12.33 -15.70 1.03
CA ASP A 114 -13.43 -16.61 1.36
C ASP A 114 -14.77 -16.02 0.92
N ASP A 115 -14.99 -14.72 1.21
CA ASP A 115 -16.14 -13.96 0.72
C ASP A 115 -15.89 -13.54 -0.74
N LYS A 116 -16.80 -13.91 -1.64
CA LYS A 116 -16.74 -13.56 -3.07
C LYS A 116 -17.61 -12.35 -3.41
N ASP A 117 -18.44 -11.91 -2.48
CA ASP A 117 -19.30 -10.75 -2.64
C ASP A 117 -18.62 -9.48 -2.11
N VAL A 118 -17.39 -9.27 -2.60
CA VAL A 118 -16.55 -8.11 -2.24
C VAL A 118 -15.92 -7.50 -3.49
N ARG A 119 -15.65 -6.20 -3.42
CA ARG A 119 -14.87 -5.49 -4.43
C ARG A 119 -13.38 -5.50 -4.05
N VAL A 120 -12.54 -5.96 -4.98
CA VAL A 120 -11.08 -5.83 -4.87
C VAL A 120 -10.65 -4.52 -5.49
N ASN A 121 -10.09 -3.61 -4.69
CA ASN A 121 -9.67 -2.27 -5.13
C ASN A 121 -8.20 -2.18 -5.52
N GLY A 122 -7.43 -3.20 -5.19
CA GLY A 122 -6.01 -3.23 -5.47
C GLY A 122 -5.29 -4.27 -4.65
N VAL A 123 -3.98 -4.28 -4.80
CA VAL A 123 -3.10 -5.09 -3.96
C VAL A 123 -1.87 -4.28 -3.53
N ILE A 124 -1.28 -4.62 -2.39
CA ILE A 124 0.00 -4.10 -1.93
C ILE A 124 1.02 -5.22 -2.04
N ALA A 125 1.94 -5.15 -3.02
CA ALA A 125 3.10 -6.03 -3.06
C ALA A 125 3.99 -5.74 -1.85
N ILE A 126 4.51 -6.80 -1.18
CA ILE A 126 5.27 -6.69 0.06
C ILE A 126 6.42 -7.69 0.09
N GLY A 127 7.55 -7.29 0.67
CA GLY A 127 8.72 -8.16 0.81
C GLY A 127 9.97 -7.40 1.21
N TYR A 128 11.11 -8.09 1.21
CA TYR A 128 12.42 -7.48 1.42
C TYR A 128 12.88 -6.82 0.13
N GLY A 129 12.95 -5.51 0.11
CA GLY A 129 13.34 -4.74 -1.07
C GLY A 129 14.81 -4.92 -1.44
N LYS A 130 15.11 -4.97 -2.75
CA LYS A 130 16.51 -4.90 -3.23
C LYS A 130 17.16 -3.54 -2.94
N THR A 131 16.35 -2.51 -2.73
CA THR A 131 16.75 -1.17 -2.30
C THR A 131 15.73 -0.64 -1.31
N GLN A 132 16.05 0.46 -0.64
CA GLN A 132 15.08 1.16 0.22
C GLN A 132 14.24 2.21 -0.54
N GLY A 133 14.32 2.21 -1.88
CA GLY A 133 13.70 3.21 -2.72
C GLY A 133 14.48 4.52 -2.77
N VAL A 134 13.89 5.54 -3.37
CA VAL A 134 14.47 6.87 -3.48
C VAL A 134 13.49 7.91 -2.97
N PRO A 135 13.96 8.96 -2.27
CA PRO A 135 13.11 10.07 -1.84
C PRO A 135 12.41 10.74 -3.03
N HIS A 136 11.16 11.14 -2.82
CA HIS A 136 10.45 11.94 -3.81
C HIS A 136 11.10 13.31 -3.98
N LYS A 137 11.19 13.76 -5.23
CA LYS A 137 11.45 15.17 -5.52
C LYS A 137 10.12 15.92 -5.32
N SER A 138 9.88 16.38 -4.10
CA SER A 138 8.70 17.19 -3.81
C SER A 138 8.84 18.57 -4.45
N LYS A 139 7.77 19.06 -5.07
CA LYS A 139 7.67 20.45 -5.46
C LYS A 139 7.56 21.31 -4.21
N THR A 140 8.01 22.55 -4.27
CA THR A 140 7.83 23.52 -3.19
C THR A 140 6.40 24.03 -3.15
N ALA A 141 5.97 24.61 -2.00
CA ALA A 141 4.62 25.12 -1.83
C ALA A 141 4.21 26.12 -2.92
N ASP A 142 5.13 27.03 -3.27
CA ASP A 142 4.96 28.04 -4.31
C ASP A 142 4.86 27.46 -5.73
N GLN A 143 5.39 26.26 -5.97
CA GLN A 143 5.28 25.57 -7.26
C GLN A 143 3.92 24.87 -7.47
N ILE A 144 3.13 24.69 -6.43
CA ILE A 144 1.90 23.90 -6.47
C ILE A 144 0.67 24.63 -5.97
N SER A 145 0.86 25.77 -5.36
CA SER A 145 -0.23 26.58 -4.80
C SER A 145 0.04 28.06 -4.97
N HIS A 146 -1.04 28.82 -5.03
CA HIS A 146 -0.99 30.27 -5.02
C HIS A 146 -1.78 30.76 -3.80
N TYR A 147 -1.13 31.38 -2.84
CA TYR A 147 -1.76 31.96 -1.67
C TYR A 147 -1.84 33.49 -1.83
N GLN A 148 -3.04 34.06 -1.69
CA GLN A 148 -3.26 35.50 -1.71
C GLN A 148 -3.13 36.05 -0.28
N GLY A 149 -2.14 36.94 -0.06
CA GLY A 149 -1.89 37.55 1.25
C GLY A 149 -0.63 37.02 1.93
N VAL A 150 -0.53 37.22 3.25
CA VAL A 150 0.59 36.74 4.06
C VAL A 150 0.44 35.23 4.29
N VAL A 151 1.43 34.46 3.85
CA VAL A 151 1.43 33.01 4.01
C VAL A 151 1.58 32.65 5.50
N PRO A 152 0.59 32.01 6.13
CA PRO A 152 0.70 31.60 7.53
C PRO A 152 1.59 30.38 7.69
N ASP A 153 2.23 30.23 8.86
CA ASP A 153 3.16 29.13 9.14
C ASP A 153 2.55 27.74 8.95
N TRP A 154 1.26 27.56 9.31
CA TRP A 154 0.56 26.29 9.15
C TRP A 154 0.38 25.87 7.69
N PHE A 155 0.35 26.81 6.75
CA PHE A 155 0.18 26.51 5.33
C PHE A 155 1.33 25.67 4.80
N ASN A 156 2.58 26.04 5.11
CA ASN A 156 3.76 25.27 4.72
C ASN A 156 3.80 23.88 5.41
N ALA A 157 3.35 23.80 6.66
CA ALA A 157 3.25 22.52 7.37
C ALA A 157 2.15 21.63 6.77
N GLY A 158 0.97 22.20 6.43
CA GLY A 158 -0.16 21.50 5.84
C GLY A 158 0.12 20.97 4.43
N ILE A 159 0.86 21.69 3.62
CA ILE A 159 1.25 21.24 2.27
C ILE A 159 2.15 20.01 2.31
N LYS A 160 3.06 19.92 3.27
CA LYS A 160 3.86 18.70 3.46
C LYS A 160 2.96 17.47 3.73
N LEU A 161 1.88 17.61 4.49
CA LEU A 161 0.91 16.54 4.77
C LEU A 161 0.03 16.24 3.55
N TYR A 162 -0.43 17.25 2.82
CA TYR A 162 -1.29 17.11 1.65
C TYR A 162 -0.61 16.34 0.51
N TYR A 163 0.68 16.51 0.31
CA TYR A 163 1.46 15.76 -0.69
C TYR A 163 1.49 14.25 -0.43
N TRP A 164 1.37 13.83 0.81
CA TRP A 164 1.33 12.43 1.17
C TRP A 164 0.04 11.73 0.72
N HIS A 165 -1.07 12.45 0.64
CA HIS A 165 -2.35 11.90 0.21
C HIS A 165 -2.52 11.81 -1.32
N GLN A 166 -1.75 12.57 -2.09
CA GLN A 166 -1.85 12.54 -3.55
C GLN A 166 -0.87 11.58 -4.25
N VAL A 167 0.04 10.96 -3.52
CA VAL A 167 1.09 10.08 -4.09
C VAL A 167 0.88 8.60 -3.68
N LEU A 168 -0.24 8.30 -3.08
CA LEU A 168 -0.68 6.92 -2.85
C LEU A 168 -1.43 6.42 -4.11
#